data_c1b85e686723733d5916a8d8c83965b8
#
_entry.id   c1b85e686723733d5916a8d8c83965b8
#
_cell.length_a   1.000
_cell.length_b   1.000
_cell.length_c   1.000
_cell.angle_alpha   90.00
_cell.angle_beta   90.00
_cell.angle_gamma   90.00
#
_symmetry.space_group_name_H-M   'P 1'
#
loop_
_entity.id
_entity.type
_entity.pdbx_description
1 polymer ?
#
loop_
_entity_poly.entity_id
_entity_poly.type
_entity_poly.pdbx_seq_one_letter_code
_entity_poly.pdbx_strand_id
1 'polypeptide(L)'
;MTSLFGVLNNSSNGLRLIQGQLGLVAENVAKADDPNRSRHSLEQTSDNQGGTGIAQYKRQVDVALRVQLEQTISEESGAATTADYMRKATDLLGTTAGKPPVTDALDKFETAWKELAATPESTVAQGQIVVHGEDLARELRRLNDGITSIEKQLDTDINQSVEKLNSALSSIDQLNTNILVTRGAGDPTMEMEDRRDSLVREVAGMMSIRTVERADGKLSIFTTSGVSLLDAAPVKFTYDNGQLRSSASDRDLTGMVRDGKLGALLELRTDGSVQDPPQPASNLPGAEILRKLRSQTQAIAEAFLGSTKPGEPTSFADAYNSANPVGEGELPNRFFIGTGAGNIEINPGLLSGDYTVKASAAAGVADAMNAAGRTINADGLRATGLSYGSMVSTVIAQWSSNQKVASEQATIATDFKAQLEGRYKNNTGVNMDEEIAMLQVLQRNYSAAARVMQTVNNMLDAIEGIVR
;
A
#
# COMPACT_ATOMS: atom_id res chain seq x y z
N MET A 1 52.30 -10.82 -47.00
CA MET A 1 51.01 -10.17 -47.23
C MET A 1 49.95 -10.58 -46.21
N THR A 2 49.86 -11.85 -45.80
CA THR A 2 48.86 -12.33 -44.82
C THR A 2 48.92 -11.64 -43.44
N SER A 3 50.11 -11.19 -42.97
CA SER A 3 50.21 -10.49 -41.66
C SER A 3 49.72 -9.02 -41.70
N LEU A 4 49.89 -8.31 -42.82
CA LEU A 4 49.51 -6.90 -42.96
C LEU A 4 48.00 -6.75 -43.07
N PHE A 5 47.32 -7.62 -43.85
CA PHE A 5 45.86 -7.70 -43.91
C PHE A 5 45.26 -8.12 -42.57
N GLY A 6 45.93 -9.00 -41.82
CA GLY A 6 45.50 -9.35 -40.45
C GLY A 6 45.56 -8.16 -39.49
N VAL A 7 46.64 -7.34 -39.56
CA VAL A 7 46.73 -6.10 -38.75
C VAL A 7 45.68 -5.07 -39.15
N LEU A 8 45.39 -4.91 -40.46
CA LEU A 8 44.36 -4.01 -40.93
C LEU A 8 42.97 -4.43 -40.44
N ASN A 9 42.67 -5.71 -40.55
CA ASN A 9 41.37 -6.25 -40.10
C ASN A 9 41.19 -6.11 -38.58
N ASN A 10 42.25 -6.44 -37.80
CA ASN A 10 42.24 -6.23 -36.34
C ASN A 10 42.11 -4.75 -35.96
N SER A 11 42.80 -3.84 -36.67
CA SER A 11 42.68 -2.41 -36.40
C SER A 11 41.26 -1.87 -36.74
N SER A 12 40.67 -2.35 -37.85
CA SER A 12 39.29 -1.98 -38.25
C SER A 12 38.27 -2.47 -37.22
N ASN A 13 38.38 -3.73 -36.77
CA ASN A 13 37.51 -4.29 -35.75
C ASN A 13 37.66 -3.59 -34.39
N GLY A 14 38.91 -3.25 -34.01
CA GLY A 14 39.22 -2.47 -32.82
C GLY A 14 38.60 -1.07 -32.86
N LEU A 15 38.67 -0.37 -34.02
CA LEU A 15 38.00 0.94 -34.18
C LEU A 15 36.50 0.87 -34.07
N ARG A 16 35.86 -0.14 -34.68
CA ARG A 16 34.40 -0.37 -34.55
C ARG A 16 34.01 -0.62 -33.10
N LEU A 17 34.76 -1.45 -32.38
CA LEU A 17 34.52 -1.72 -30.96
C LEU A 17 34.62 -0.42 -30.13
N ILE A 18 35.72 0.38 -30.32
CA ILE A 18 35.90 1.65 -29.62
C ILE A 18 34.74 2.63 -29.94
N GLN A 19 34.29 2.69 -31.18
CA GLN A 19 33.12 3.51 -31.56
C GLN A 19 31.86 3.05 -30.85
N GLY A 20 31.59 1.74 -30.77
CA GLY A 20 30.47 1.17 -30.01
C GLY A 20 30.56 1.50 -28.52
N GLN A 21 31.74 1.38 -27.93
CA GLN A 21 31.97 1.74 -26.52
C GLN A 21 31.78 3.24 -26.26
N LEU A 22 32.25 4.12 -27.17
CA LEU A 22 32.04 5.57 -27.08
C LEU A 22 30.55 5.92 -27.15
N GLY A 23 29.78 5.24 -28.01
CA GLY A 23 28.34 5.40 -28.10
C GLY A 23 27.62 5.03 -26.80
N LEU A 24 28.00 3.90 -26.21
CA LEU A 24 27.42 3.45 -24.92
C LEU A 24 27.77 4.37 -23.75
N VAL A 25 29.05 4.82 -23.67
CA VAL A 25 29.46 5.78 -22.64
C VAL A 25 28.68 7.09 -22.78
N ALA A 26 28.52 7.60 -24.00
CA ALA A 26 27.72 8.80 -24.24
C ALA A 26 26.24 8.60 -23.84
N GLU A 27 25.69 7.44 -24.12
CA GLU A 27 24.31 7.08 -23.72
C GLU A 27 24.16 6.91 -22.20
N ASN A 28 25.14 6.26 -21.54
CA ASN A 28 25.18 6.16 -20.07
C ASN A 28 25.20 7.56 -19.45
N VAL A 29 26.07 8.45 -19.92
CA VAL A 29 26.14 9.84 -19.44
C VAL A 29 24.82 10.58 -19.67
N ALA A 30 24.22 10.46 -20.85
CA ALA A 30 22.97 11.14 -21.17
C ALA A 30 21.78 10.66 -20.32
N LYS A 31 21.81 9.40 -19.84
CA LYS A 31 20.73 8.78 -19.05
C LYS A 31 21.13 8.53 -17.58
N ALA A 32 22.20 9.17 -17.08
CA ALA A 32 22.71 8.93 -15.73
C ALA A 32 21.73 9.30 -14.61
N ASP A 33 20.78 10.21 -14.88
CA ASP A 33 19.75 10.63 -13.93
C ASP A 33 18.53 9.69 -13.91
N ASP A 34 18.42 8.75 -14.87
CA ASP A 34 17.32 7.77 -14.87
C ASP A 34 17.55 6.74 -13.76
N PRO A 35 16.65 6.67 -12.74
CA PRO A 35 16.79 5.75 -11.62
C PRO A 35 16.65 4.27 -12.02
N ASN A 36 16.09 4.00 -13.20
CA ASN A 36 15.89 2.65 -13.73
C ASN A 36 17.01 2.18 -14.64
N ARG A 37 17.95 3.06 -14.98
CA ARG A 37 19.06 2.77 -15.87
C ARG A 37 20.17 2.03 -15.13
N SER A 38 20.52 0.82 -15.61
CA SER A 38 21.77 0.16 -15.25
C SER A 38 22.92 0.65 -16.13
N ARG A 39 24.16 0.52 -15.65
CA ARG A 39 25.34 0.80 -16.46
C ARG A 39 25.46 -0.22 -17.58
N HIS A 40 25.51 0.25 -18.82
CA HIS A 40 25.71 -0.57 -20.01
C HIS A 40 27.16 -0.55 -20.43
N SER A 41 27.72 -1.72 -20.79
CA SER A 41 29.09 -1.87 -21.26
C SER A 41 29.15 -2.79 -22.48
N LEU A 42 30.20 -2.62 -23.26
CA LEU A 42 30.55 -3.46 -24.39
C LEU A 42 31.89 -4.14 -24.10
N GLU A 43 31.88 -5.42 -23.84
CA GLU A 43 33.04 -6.21 -23.56
C GLU A 43 33.55 -6.95 -24.80
N GLN A 44 34.85 -6.99 -24.96
CA GLN A 44 35.52 -7.74 -26.01
C GLN A 44 35.72 -9.18 -25.55
N THR A 45 35.24 -10.16 -26.34
CA THR A 45 35.63 -11.54 -26.18
C THR A 45 36.76 -11.85 -27.14
N SER A 46 37.81 -12.51 -26.66
CA SER A 46 38.90 -13.00 -27.54
C SER A 46 38.46 -14.28 -28.23
N ASP A 47 38.63 -14.35 -29.56
CA ASP A 47 38.48 -15.60 -30.29
C ASP A 47 39.68 -16.52 -30.01
N ASN A 48 39.44 -17.86 -29.96
CA ASN A 48 40.44 -18.89 -29.74
C ASN A 48 41.58 -18.90 -30.78
N GLN A 49 41.47 -18.10 -31.85
CA GLN A 49 42.50 -17.93 -32.92
C GLN A 49 43.30 -16.64 -32.84
N GLY A 50 43.18 -15.89 -31.72
CA GLY A 50 43.94 -14.65 -31.50
C GLY A 50 43.42 -13.42 -32.24
N GLY A 51 42.19 -13.50 -32.78
CA GLY A 51 41.45 -12.37 -33.35
C GLY A 51 40.62 -11.65 -32.29
N THR A 52 40.26 -10.39 -32.57
CA THR A 52 39.27 -9.65 -31.81
C THR A 52 37.90 -10.33 -32.01
N GLY A 53 37.44 -11.03 -30.98
CA GLY A 53 36.18 -11.73 -31.00
C GLY A 53 34.96 -10.78 -30.93
N ILE A 54 33.78 -11.36 -30.99
CA ILE A 54 32.50 -10.66 -31.03
C ILE A 54 32.34 -9.82 -29.75
N ALA A 55 32.03 -8.55 -29.91
CA ALA A 55 31.68 -7.67 -28.80
C ALA A 55 30.39 -8.11 -28.15
N GLN A 56 30.38 -8.28 -26.84
CA GLN A 56 29.19 -8.64 -26.08
C GLN A 56 28.69 -7.45 -25.28
N TYR A 57 27.43 -7.10 -25.50
CA TYR A 57 26.74 -6.10 -24.70
C TYR A 57 26.40 -6.68 -23.31
N LYS A 58 26.72 -5.95 -22.28
CA LYS A 58 26.42 -6.33 -20.89
C LYS A 58 25.82 -5.14 -20.13
N ARG A 59 24.96 -5.46 -19.19
CA ARG A 59 24.50 -4.51 -18.18
C ARG A 59 25.02 -4.91 -16.80
N GLN A 60 25.29 -3.92 -15.97
CA GLN A 60 25.75 -4.15 -14.61
C GLN A 60 24.54 -4.38 -13.71
N VAL A 61 24.36 -5.61 -13.22
CA VAL A 61 23.25 -6.00 -12.36
C VAL A 61 23.78 -6.78 -11.16
N ASP A 62 23.32 -6.41 -9.98
CA ASP A 62 23.48 -7.19 -8.76
C ASP A 62 22.15 -7.90 -8.45
N VAL A 63 22.07 -9.18 -8.81
CA VAL A 63 20.85 -9.99 -8.68
C VAL A 63 20.42 -10.14 -7.22
N ALA A 64 21.37 -10.31 -6.30
CA ALA A 64 21.04 -10.49 -4.89
C ALA A 64 20.45 -9.21 -4.29
N LEU A 65 21.07 -8.06 -4.61
CA LEU A 65 20.62 -6.76 -4.15
C LEU A 65 19.27 -6.36 -4.80
N ARG A 66 19.06 -6.75 -6.07
CA ARG A 66 17.78 -6.55 -6.76
C ARG A 66 16.64 -7.31 -6.07
N VAL A 67 16.81 -8.59 -5.76
CA VAL A 67 15.81 -9.40 -5.06
C VAL A 67 15.49 -8.81 -3.68
N GLN A 68 16.51 -8.38 -2.94
CA GLN A 68 16.33 -7.73 -1.65
C GLN A 68 15.56 -6.40 -1.78
N LEU A 69 15.85 -5.61 -2.83
CA LEU A 69 15.17 -4.36 -3.12
C LEU A 69 13.69 -4.61 -3.47
N GLU A 70 13.39 -5.60 -4.33
CA GLU A 70 12.02 -5.99 -4.69
C GLU A 70 11.19 -6.37 -3.45
N GLN A 71 11.78 -7.14 -2.52
CA GLN A 71 11.14 -7.47 -1.25
C GLN A 71 10.89 -6.23 -0.38
N THR A 72 11.89 -5.37 -0.24
CA THR A 72 11.77 -4.14 0.57
C THR A 72 10.76 -3.15 -0.02
N ILE A 73 10.66 -3.06 -1.35
CA ILE A 73 9.61 -2.27 -2.03
C ILE A 73 8.22 -2.79 -1.67
N SER A 74 8.05 -4.11 -1.62
CA SER A 74 6.78 -4.72 -1.21
C SER A 74 6.43 -4.38 0.24
N GLU A 75 7.36 -4.56 1.16
CA GLU A 75 7.19 -4.28 2.59
C GLU A 75 6.84 -2.79 2.83
N GLU A 76 7.58 -1.87 2.19
CA GLU A 76 7.33 -0.43 2.29
C GLU A 76 5.96 -0.05 1.75
N SER A 77 5.60 -0.55 0.57
CA SER A 77 4.33 -0.21 -0.07
C SER A 77 3.14 -0.73 0.73
N GLY A 78 3.26 -1.91 1.35
CA GLY A 78 2.27 -2.47 2.26
C GLY A 78 2.12 -1.64 3.54
N ALA A 79 3.24 -1.31 4.20
CA ALA A 79 3.26 -0.51 5.42
C ALA A 79 2.70 0.92 5.18
N ALA A 80 3.09 1.57 4.09
CA ALA A 80 2.59 2.90 3.71
C ALA A 80 1.08 2.88 3.46
N THR A 81 0.57 1.84 2.77
CA THR A 81 -0.87 1.67 2.53
C THR A 81 -1.64 1.47 3.84
N THR A 82 -1.14 0.62 4.73
CA THR A 82 -1.73 0.39 6.05
C THR A 82 -1.77 1.68 6.88
N ALA A 83 -0.67 2.44 6.92
CA ALA A 83 -0.59 3.70 7.63
C ALA A 83 -1.57 4.75 7.07
N ASP A 84 -1.77 4.81 5.74
CA ASP A 84 -2.73 5.71 5.12
C ASP A 84 -4.17 5.40 5.53
N TYR A 85 -4.56 4.12 5.51
CA TYR A 85 -5.91 3.72 5.93
C TYR A 85 -6.12 3.86 7.45
N MET A 86 -5.09 3.62 8.28
CA MET A 86 -5.13 3.92 9.71
C MET A 86 -5.35 5.41 9.95
N ARG A 87 -4.67 6.28 9.21
CA ARG A 87 -4.87 7.72 9.28
C ARG A 87 -6.31 8.09 8.88
N LYS A 88 -6.85 7.58 7.78
CA LYS A 88 -8.25 7.82 7.37
C LYS A 88 -9.24 7.43 8.47
N ALA A 89 -9.01 6.30 9.15
CA ALA A 89 -9.84 5.85 10.27
C ALA A 89 -9.74 6.79 11.49
N THR A 90 -8.56 7.26 11.83
CA THR A 90 -8.36 8.21 12.96
C THR A 90 -8.86 9.60 12.62
N ASP A 91 -8.72 10.06 11.38
CA ASP A 91 -9.28 11.34 10.92
C ASP A 91 -10.81 11.33 10.98
N LEU A 92 -11.44 10.19 10.66
CA LEU A 92 -12.89 10.01 10.82
C LEU A 92 -13.32 10.15 12.28
N LEU A 93 -12.53 9.66 13.24
CA LEU A 93 -12.75 9.83 14.67
C LEU A 93 -12.48 11.27 15.16
N GLY A 94 -11.79 12.09 14.37
CA GLY A 94 -11.52 13.50 14.66
C GLY A 94 -10.37 13.73 15.66
N THR A 95 -9.33 12.90 15.61
CA THR A 95 -8.20 13.00 16.57
C THR A 95 -7.20 14.10 16.25
N THR A 96 -7.24 14.68 15.05
CA THR A 96 -6.19 15.55 14.52
C THR A 96 -6.37 17.05 14.83
N ALA A 97 -7.56 17.51 15.21
CA ALA A 97 -7.88 18.94 15.31
C ALA A 97 -8.70 19.33 16.56
N GLY A 98 -8.27 18.93 17.73
CA GLY A 98 -8.93 19.32 18.98
C GLY A 98 -9.77 18.21 19.60
N LYS A 99 -10.88 18.55 20.27
CA LYS A 99 -11.75 17.57 20.91
C LYS A 99 -12.52 16.77 19.84
N PRO A 100 -12.47 15.41 19.87
CA PRO A 100 -13.20 14.62 18.91
C PRO A 100 -14.71 14.92 18.90
N PRO A 101 -15.36 15.02 17.72
CA PRO A 101 -16.77 15.44 17.63
C PRO A 101 -17.73 14.57 18.44
N VAL A 102 -17.54 13.25 18.44
CA VAL A 102 -18.36 12.33 19.23
C VAL A 102 -18.17 12.55 20.74
N THR A 103 -16.96 12.85 21.19
CA THR A 103 -16.69 13.19 22.61
C THR A 103 -17.33 14.52 22.98
N ASP A 104 -17.26 15.52 22.10
CA ASP A 104 -17.87 16.82 22.34
C ASP A 104 -19.41 16.73 22.40
N ALA A 105 -20.02 15.98 21.48
CA ALA A 105 -21.47 15.76 21.48
C ALA A 105 -21.92 14.99 22.74
N LEU A 106 -21.15 13.98 23.16
CA LEU A 106 -21.43 13.22 24.38
C LEU A 106 -21.33 14.09 25.64
N ASP A 107 -20.31 14.91 25.78
CA ASP A 107 -20.12 15.77 26.95
C ASP A 107 -21.23 16.85 27.03
N LYS A 108 -21.66 17.41 25.89
CA LYS A 108 -22.79 18.32 25.84
C LYS A 108 -24.07 17.66 26.26
N PHE A 109 -24.30 16.44 25.79
CA PHE A 109 -25.48 15.63 26.14
C PHE A 109 -25.48 15.30 27.65
N GLU A 110 -24.35 14.88 28.20
CA GLU A 110 -24.19 14.61 29.64
C GLU A 110 -24.41 15.89 30.47
N THR A 111 -23.87 17.02 30.02
CA THR A 111 -24.03 18.31 30.70
C THR A 111 -25.50 18.74 30.72
N ALA A 112 -26.21 18.59 29.61
CA ALA A 112 -27.64 18.93 29.54
C ALA A 112 -28.49 18.12 30.55
N TRP A 113 -28.18 16.84 30.76
CA TRP A 113 -28.86 16.03 31.77
C TRP A 113 -28.57 16.50 33.21
N LYS A 114 -27.31 16.90 33.48
CA LYS A 114 -26.91 17.49 34.78
C LYS A 114 -27.61 18.82 35.05
N GLU A 115 -27.74 19.65 34.01
CA GLU A 115 -28.44 20.94 34.10
C GLU A 115 -29.94 20.75 34.37
N LEU A 116 -30.59 19.78 33.70
CA LEU A 116 -31.99 19.47 33.99
C LEU A 116 -32.18 18.89 35.41
N ALA A 117 -31.24 18.07 35.89
CA ALA A 117 -31.25 17.56 37.27
C ALA A 117 -31.12 18.68 38.30
N ALA A 118 -30.36 19.76 38.00
CA ALA A 118 -30.22 20.92 38.87
C ALA A 118 -31.39 21.93 38.77
N THR A 119 -32.05 21.98 37.62
CA THR A 119 -33.18 22.90 37.36
C THR A 119 -34.37 22.19 36.70
N PRO A 120 -35.09 21.33 37.45
CA PRO A 120 -36.14 20.45 36.91
C PRO A 120 -37.30 21.16 36.21
N GLU A 121 -37.59 22.40 36.60
CA GLU A 121 -38.67 23.22 36.06
C GLU A 121 -38.31 23.90 34.72
N SER A 122 -37.08 23.76 34.27
CA SER A 122 -36.58 24.46 33.05
C SER A 122 -37.02 23.73 31.78
N THR A 123 -37.99 24.29 31.05
CA THR A 123 -38.39 23.80 29.73
C THR A 123 -37.27 23.99 28.69
N VAL A 124 -36.39 24.98 28.89
CA VAL A 124 -35.21 25.21 28.05
C VAL A 124 -34.20 24.07 28.22
N ALA A 125 -33.92 23.63 29.46
CA ALA A 125 -33.03 22.49 29.72
C ALA A 125 -33.60 21.19 29.11
N GLN A 126 -34.91 20.99 29.18
CA GLN A 126 -35.56 19.82 28.52
C GLN A 126 -35.35 19.87 27.00
N GLY A 127 -35.48 21.04 26.34
CA GLY A 127 -35.24 21.20 24.92
C GLY A 127 -33.77 20.97 24.55
N GLN A 128 -32.84 21.43 25.39
CA GLN A 128 -31.40 21.25 25.17
C GLN A 128 -30.98 19.76 25.16
N ILE A 129 -31.60 18.91 25.99
CA ILE A 129 -31.36 17.46 25.99
C ILE A 129 -31.73 16.85 24.65
N VAL A 130 -32.86 17.24 24.06
CA VAL A 130 -33.29 16.73 22.75
C VAL A 130 -32.28 17.16 21.66
N VAL A 131 -31.87 18.41 21.65
CA VAL A 131 -30.91 18.92 20.68
C VAL A 131 -29.56 18.19 20.80
N HIS A 132 -28.98 18.08 22.00
CA HIS A 132 -27.68 17.42 22.18
C HIS A 132 -27.76 15.89 22.03
N GLY A 133 -28.90 15.30 22.30
CA GLY A 133 -29.15 13.88 21.97
C GLY A 133 -29.15 13.63 20.47
N GLU A 134 -29.80 14.51 19.68
CA GLU A 134 -29.73 14.43 18.21
C GLU A 134 -28.33 14.65 17.67
N ASP A 135 -27.57 15.59 18.27
CA ASP A 135 -26.16 15.81 17.89
C ASP A 135 -25.34 14.54 18.12
N LEU A 136 -25.50 13.86 19.27
CA LEU A 136 -24.80 12.60 19.56
C LEU A 136 -25.22 11.47 18.58
N ALA A 137 -26.51 11.31 18.34
CA ALA A 137 -27.02 10.32 17.40
C ALA A 137 -26.50 10.57 15.97
N ARG A 138 -26.46 11.83 15.55
CA ARG A 138 -25.92 12.26 14.26
C ARG A 138 -24.43 11.94 14.13
N GLU A 139 -23.63 12.20 15.18
CA GLU A 139 -22.21 11.86 15.16
C GLU A 139 -21.94 10.36 15.07
N LEU A 140 -22.73 9.53 15.75
CA LEU A 140 -22.61 8.06 15.64
C LEU A 140 -22.98 7.57 14.23
N ARG A 141 -24.04 8.11 13.62
CA ARG A 141 -24.38 7.82 12.21
C ARG A 141 -23.29 8.28 11.27
N ARG A 142 -22.75 9.50 11.46
CA ARG A 142 -21.62 10.03 10.66
C ARG A 142 -20.41 9.11 10.68
N LEU A 143 -20.06 8.56 11.85
CA LEU A 143 -18.97 7.59 11.97
C LEU A 143 -19.26 6.31 11.16
N ASN A 144 -20.46 5.76 11.26
CA ASN A 144 -20.85 4.57 10.49
C ASN A 144 -20.82 4.83 8.97
N ASP A 145 -21.35 5.96 8.53
CA ASP A 145 -21.36 6.35 7.11
C ASP A 145 -19.96 6.62 6.58
N GLY A 146 -19.11 7.22 7.40
CA GLY A 146 -17.70 7.42 7.09
C GLY A 146 -16.93 6.10 6.93
N ILE A 147 -17.17 5.12 7.81
CA ILE A 147 -16.61 3.77 7.68
C ILE A 147 -17.06 3.14 6.35
N THR A 148 -18.34 3.24 6.01
CA THR A 148 -18.87 2.73 4.74
C THR A 148 -18.25 3.43 3.52
N SER A 149 -17.94 4.73 3.63
CA SER A 149 -17.24 5.48 2.59
C SER A 149 -15.80 4.99 2.41
N ILE A 150 -15.09 4.74 3.51
CA ILE A 150 -13.71 4.19 3.48
C ILE A 150 -13.72 2.78 2.86
N GLU A 151 -14.72 1.94 3.16
CA GLU A 151 -14.86 0.61 2.54
C GLU A 151 -15.03 0.68 1.01
N LYS A 152 -15.89 1.59 0.54
CA LYS A 152 -16.05 1.82 -0.91
C LYS A 152 -14.78 2.32 -1.59
N GLN A 153 -14.05 3.20 -0.90
CA GLN A 153 -12.75 3.66 -1.40
C GLN A 153 -11.75 2.52 -1.47
N LEU A 154 -11.73 1.64 -0.47
CA LEU A 154 -10.87 0.48 -0.41
C LEU A 154 -11.15 -0.48 -1.59
N ASP A 155 -12.41 -0.79 -1.87
CA ASP A 155 -12.80 -1.62 -3.01
C ASP A 155 -12.38 -0.98 -4.36
N THR A 156 -12.46 0.34 -4.46
CA THR A 156 -11.97 1.10 -5.63
C THR A 156 -10.46 0.99 -5.78
N ASP A 157 -9.71 1.18 -4.69
CA ASP A 157 -8.24 1.11 -4.69
C ASP A 157 -7.73 -0.31 -4.99
N ILE A 158 -8.45 -1.35 -4.54
CA ILE A 158 -8.16 -2.75 -4.90
C ILE A 158 -8.34 -2.95 -6.40
N ASN A 159 -9.48 -2.55 -6.98
CA ASN A 159 -9.75 -2.71 -8.41
C ASN A 159 -8.69 -2.00 -9.26
N GLN A 160 -8.34 -0.76 -8.93
CA GLN A 160 -7.28 -0.01 -9.62
C GLN A 160 -5.91 -0.70 -9.51
N SER A 161 -5.60 -1.30 -8.36
CA SER A 161 -4.35 -2.03 -8.15
C SER A 161 -4.31 -3.32 -8.99
N VAL A 162 -5.44 -4.03 -9.10
CA VAL A 162 -5.59 -5.22 -9.96
C VAL A 162 -5.45 -4.87 -11.44
N GLU A 163 -6.03 -3.75 -11.90
CA GLU A 163 -5.87 -3.29 -13.28
C GLU A 163 -4.41 -2.94 -13.61
N LYS A 164 -3.73 -2.24 -12.70
CA LYS A 164 -2.29 -1.94 -12.84
C LYS A 164 -1.44 -3.20 -12.87
N LEU A 165 -1.72 -4.16 -11.99
CA LEU A 165 -1.05 -5.46 -11.98
C LEU A 165 -1.18 -6.17 -13.33
N ASN A 166 -2.41 -6.29 -13.86
CA ASN A 166 -2.66 -6.92 -15.15
C ASN A 166 -1.91 -6.22 -16.29
N SER A 167 -1.88 -4.90 -16.29
CA SER A 167 -1.18 -4.09 -17.29
C SER A 167 0.33 -4.28 -17.21
N ALA A 168 0.91 -4.29 -16.01
CA ALA A 168 2.33 -4.53 -15.80
C ALA A 168 2.74 -5.94 -16.25
N LEU A 169 1.98 -6.98 -15.87
CA LEU A 169 2.24 -8.36 -16.29
C LEU A 169 2.19 -8.54 -17.81
N SER A 170 1.21 -7.92 -18.48
CA SER A 170 1.12 -7.93 -19.94
C SER A 170 2.31 -7.23 -20.61
N SER A 171 2.75 -6.10 -20.05
CA SER A 171 3.92 -5.35 -20.58
C SER A 171 5.23 -6.13 -20.37
N ILE A 172 5.38 -6.83 -19.25
CA ILE A 172 6.53 -7.70 -18.99
C ILE A 172 6.56 -8.86 -19.98
N ASP A 173 5.42 -9.48 -20.30
CA ASP A 173 5.34 -10.57 -21.29
C ASP A 173 5.72 -10.10 -22.70
N GLN A 174 5.26 -8.92 -23.10
CA GLN A 174 5.66 -8.28 -24.37
C GLN A 174 7.19 -8.04 -24.40
N LEU A 175 7.76 -7.51 -23.32
CA LEU A 175 9.21 -7.30 -23.22
C LEU A 175 9.98 -8.63 -23.22
N ASN A 176 9.51 -9.67 -22.53
CA ASN A 176 10.08 -11.01 -22.59
C ASN A 176 10.17 -11.53 -24.04
N THR A 177 9.11 -11.32 -24.81
CA THR A 177 9.05 -11.75 -26.23
C THR A 177 9.98 -10.90 -27.10
N ASN A 178 9.98 -9.58 -26.94
CA ASN A 178 10.84 -8.68 -27.69
C ASN A 178 12.32 -8.93 -27.40
N ILE A 179 12.70 -9.13 -26.13
CA ILE A 179 14.07 -9.45 -25.71
C ILE A 179 14.54 -10.76 -26.38
N LEU A 180 13.68 -11.80 -26.41
CA LEU A 180 14.01 -13.07 -27.04
C LEU A 180 14.29 -12.89 -28.55
N VAL A 181 13.42 -12.17 -29.27
CA VAL A 181 13.55 -11.92 -30.71
C VAL A 181 14.79 -11.09 -31.01
N THR A 182 14.99 -9.97 -30.30
CA THR A 182 16.11 -9.05 -30.49
C THR A 182 17.46 -9.72 -30.16
N ARG A 183 17.52 -10.51 -29.09
CA ARG A 183 18.70 -11.31 -28.74
C ARG A 183 19.03 -12.35 -29.80
N GLY A 184 17.98 -12.98 -30.39
CA GLY A 184 18.13 -13.94 -31.48
C GLY A 184 18.65 -13.31 -32.77
N ALA A 185 18.40 -12.02 -33.01
CA ALA A 185 18.97 -11.24 -34.10
C ALA A 185 20.43 -10.76 -33.83
N GLY A 186 20.91 -10.90 -32.61
CA GLY A 186 22.25 -10.42 -32.20
C GLY A 186 22.29 -8.94 -31.79
N ASP A 187 21.13 -8.30 -31.65
CA ASP A 187 21.00 -6.90 -31.28
C ASP A 187 20.99 -6.70 -29.75
N PRO A 188 21.37 -5.50 -29.24
CA PRO A 188 21.42 -5.21 -27.82
C PRO A 188 20.01 -5.18 -27.19
N THR A 189 19.85 -5.82 -26.02
CA THR A 189 18.57 -5.94 -25.30
C THR A 189 18.54 -5.18 -23.97
N MET A 190 19.64 -4.56 -23.60
CA MET A 190 19.87 -3.99 -22.25
C MET A 190 18.79 -2.99 -21.83
N GLU A 191 18.35 -2.09 -22.73
CA GLU A 191 17.32 -1.11 -22.41
C GLU A 191 15.95 -1.75 -22.19
N MET A 192 15.59 -2.78 -22.96
CA MET A 192 14.37 -3.55 -22.74
C MET A 192 14.41 -4.32 -21.42
N GLU A 193 15.59 -4.82 -21.04
CA GLU A 193 15.80 -5.51 -19.77
C GLU A 193 15.68 -4.55 -18.58
N ASP A 194 16.26 -3.34 -18.65
CA ASP A 194 16.09 -2.30 -17.62
C ASP A 194 14.61 -1.90 -17.45
N ARG A 195 13.89 -1.75 -18.57
CA ARG A 195 12.46 -1.46 -18.54
C ARG A 195 11.67 -2.61 -17.94
N ARG A 196 12.02 -3.86 -18.25
CA ARG A 196 11.40 -5.05 -17.65
C ARG A 196 11.63 -5.07 -16.13
N ASP A 197 12.83 -4.80 -15.68
CA ASP A 197 13.17 -4.77 -14.25
C ASP A 197 12.42 -3.62 -13.52
N SER A 198 12.19 -2.49 -14.20
CA SER A 198 11.35 -1.41 -13.65
C SER A 198 9.90 -1.86 -13.45
N LEU A 199 9.31 -2.56 -14.42
CA LEU A 199 7.96 -3.12 -14.29
C LEU A 199 7.88 -4.23 -13.24
N VAL A 200 8.94 -5.03 -13.08
CA VAL A 200 9.02 -6.03 -12.00
C VAL A 200 9.00 -5.35 -10.63
N ARG A 201 9.71 -4.23 -10.44
CA ARG A 201 9.63 -3.43 -9.21
C ARG A 201 8.23 -2.85 -8.98
N GLU A 202 7.54 -2.45 -10.05
CA GLU A 202 6.13 -2.01 -9.94
C GLU A 202 5.23 -3.15 -9.44
N VAL A 203 5.37 -4.36 -9.97
CA VAL A 203 4.65 -5.56 -9.49
C VAL A 203 5.04 -5.88 -8.05
N ALA A 204 6.33 -5.80 -7.70
CA ALA A 204 6.81 -5.98 -6.33
C ALA A 204 6.18 -4.99 -5.34
N GLY A 205 5.96 -3.74 -5.77
CA GLY A 205 5.23 -2.75 -4.97
C GLY A 205 3.75 -3.10 -4.74
N MET A 206 3.17 -3.96 -5.58
CA MET A 206 1.78 -4.40 -5.41
C MET A 206 1.65 -5.64 -4.52
N MET A 207 2.64 -6.55 -4.56
CA MET A 207 2.65 -7.78 -3.76
C MET A 207 4.04 -8.40 -3.68
N SER A 208 4.31 -9.22 -2.67
CA SER A 208 5.55 -10.00 -2.57
C SER A 208 5.66 -11.01 -3.69
N ILE A 209 6.75 -10.90 -4.48
CA ILE A 209 6.99 -11.75 -5.64
C ILE A 209 8.32 -12.49 -5.55
N ARG A 210 8.43 -13.52 -6.36
CA ARG A 210 9.66 -14.23 -6.67
C ARG A 210 9.81 -14.33 -8.20
N THR A 211 10.93 -13.88 -8.70
CA THR A 211 11.28 -13.93 -10.12
C THR A 211 12.18 -15.12 -10.42
N VAL A 212 12.00 -15.78 -11.56
CA VAL A 212 12.82 -16.87 -12.04
C VAL A 212 13.15 -16.64 -13.51
N GLU A 213 14.43 -16.51 -13.83
CA GLU A 213 14.88 -16.43 -15.20
C GLU A 213 14.94 -17.84 -15.81
N ARG A 214 14.29 -18.03 -16.96
CA ARG A 214 14.24 -19.30 -17.68
C ARG A 214 15.46 -19.44 -18.58
N ALA A 215 15.72 -20.67 -19.02
CA ALA A 215 16.85 -20.95 -19.92
C ALA A 215 16.76 -20.21 -21.26
N ASP A 216 15.56 -19.84 -21.71
CA ASP A 216 15.33 -19.03 -22.91
C ASP A 216 15.51 -17.51 -22.67
N GLY A 217 15.81 -17.09 -21.43
CA GLY A 217 15.99 -15.69 -21.04
C GLY A 217 14.68 -14.94 -20.74
N LYS A 218 13.53 -15.61 -20.79
CA LYS A 218 12.26 -15.06 -20.32
C LYS A 218 12.22 -15.06 -18.79
N LEU A 219 11.54 -14.08 -18.23
CA LEU A 219 11.33 -13.97 -16.78
C LEU A 219 9.94 -14.49 -16.43
N SER A 220 9.88 -15.46 -15.53
CA SER A 220 8.64 -15.93 -14.88
C SER A 220 8.50 -15.26 -13.53
N ILE A 221 7.27 -14.94 -13.12
CA ILE A 221 6.94 -14.26 -11.87
C ILE A 221 5.90 -15.06 -11.11
N PHE A 222 6.16 -15.30 -9.84
CA PHE A 222 5.27 -15.99 -8.91
C PHE A 222 5.11 -15.14 -7.64
N THR A 223 4.00 -15.30 -6.93
CA THR A 223 3.94 -14.79 -5.56
C THR A 223 4.84 -15.61 -4.64
N THR A 224 5.21 -15.09 -3.48
CA THR A 224 5.94 -15.85 -2.46
C THR A 224 5.15 -17.06 -1.95
N SER A 225 3.81 -17.05 -2.05
CA SER A 225 2.91 -18.16 -1.76
C SER A 225 2.80 -19.20 -2.91
N GLY A 226 3.49 -18.97 -4.06
CA GLY A 226 3.55 -19.90 -5.18
C GLY A 226 2.46 -19.75 -6.24
N VAL A 227 1.64 -18.69 -6.18
CA VAL A 227 0.68 -18.40 -7.26
C VAL A 227 1.44 -17.88 -8.48
N SER A 228 1.18 -18.45 -9.66
CA SER A 228 1.77 -17.96 -10.92
C SER A 228 1.12 -16.65 -11.33
N LEU A 229 1.94 -15.61 -11.57
CA LEU A 229 1.53 -14.33 -12.12
C LEU A 229 1.84 -14.25 -13.62
N LEU A 230 3.04 -14.69 -13.99
CA LEU A 230 3.53 -14.75 -15.37
C LEU A 230 4.46 -15.96 -15.50
N ASP A 231 4.14 -16.87 -16.41
CA ASP A 231 5.02 -17.99 -16.77
C ASP A 231 4.99 -18.20 -18.31
N ALA A 232 4.13 -19.04 -18.85
CA ALA A 232 3.97 -19.17 -20.30
C ALA A 232 3.20 -17.99 -20.92
N ALA A 233 2.26 -17.42 -20.16
CA ALA A 233 1.47 -16.25 -20.48
C ALA A 233 1.11 -15.51 -19.18
N PRO A 234 0.75 -14.20 -19.27
CA PRO A 234 0.30 -13.46 -18.10
C PRO A 234 -1.05 -13.98 -17.61
N VAL A 235 -1.16 -14.16 -16.29
CA VAL A 235 -2.42 -14.50 -15.63
C VAL A 235 -3.21 -13.23 -15.41
N LYS A 236 -4.48 -13.21 -15.80
CA LYS A 236 -5.37 -12.07 -15.57
C LYS A 236 -6.06 -12.24 -14.21
N PHE A 237 -6.01 -11.18 -13.40
CA PHE A 237 -6.67 -11.10 -12.09
C PHE A 237 -7.93 -10.26 -12.18
N THR A 238 -8.92 -10.61 -11.37
CA THR A 238 -10.18 -9.85 -11.19
C THR A 238 -10.53 -9.82 -9.72
N TYR A 239 -11.08 -8.69 -9.27
CA TYR A 239 -11.59 -8.55 -7.91
C TYR A 239 -13.08 -8.27 -7.98
N ASP A 240 -13.87 -9.14 -7.35
CA ASP A 240 -15.33 -9.03 -7.27
C ASP A 240 -15.84 -9.62 -5.97
N ASN A 241 -16.85 -8.98 -5.38
CA ASN A 241 -17.50 -9.43 -4.14
C ASN A 241 -16.53 -9.73 -2.98
N GLY A 242 -15.46 -8.95 -2.85
CA GLY A 242 -14.46 -9.12 -1.80
C GLY A 242 -13.44 -10.23 -2.06
N GLN A 243 -13.46 -10.87 -3.23
CA GLN A 243 -12.57 -11.98 -3.60
C GLN A 243 -11.68 -11.63 -4.78
N LEU A 244 -10.40 -11.93 -4.64
CA LEU A 244 -9.43 -11.88 -5.73
C LEU A 244 -9.36 -13.25 -6.42
N ARG A 245 -9.62 -13.29 -7.71
CA ARG A 245 -9.58 -14.50 -8.54
C ARG A 245 -8.63 -14.33 -9.71
N SER A 246 -8.20 -15.45 -10.31
CA SER A 246 -7.35 -15.44 -11.50
C SER A 246 -7.98 -16.23 -12.64
N SER A 247 -7.63 -15.86 -13.87
CA SER A 247 -8.06 -16.59 -15.09
C SER A 247 -7.54 -18.03 -15.17
N ALA A 248 -6.52 -18.36 -14.38
CA ALA A 248 -5.93 -19.71 -14.32
C ALA A 248 -6.65 -20.64 -13.34
N SER A 249 -7.41 -20.10 -12.38
CA SER A 249 -8.11 -20.86 -11.35
C SER A 249 -9.29 -20.03 -10.82
N ASP A 250 -10.44 -20.68 -10.64
CA ASP A 250 -11.61 -20.04 -10.01
C ASP A 250 -11.50 -19.98 -8.47
N ARG A 251 -10.36 -20.36 -7.93
CA ARG A 251 -10.07 -20.32 -6.49
C ARG A 251 -9.93 -18.87 -6.01
N ASP A 252 -10.42 -18.61 -4.80
CA ASP A 252 -10.15 -17.35 -4.09
C ASP A 252 -8.66 -17.25 -3.72
N LEU A 253 -7.99 -16.21 -4.17
CA LEU A 253 -6.58 -15.94 -3.95
C LEU A 253 -6.34 -14.80 -2.93
N THR A 254 -7.40 -14.25 -2.34
CA THR A 254 -7.34 -13.10 -1.43
C THR A 254 -6.33 -13.31 -0.29
N GLY A 255 -6.35 -14.48 0.36
CA GLY A 255 -5.40 -14.83 1.42
C GLY A 255 -4.01 -15.27 0.94
N MET A 256 -3.79 -15.40 -0.37
CA MET A 256 -2.52 -15.85 -0.95
C MET A 256 -1.66 -14.70 -1.48
N VAL A 257 -2.23 -13.50 -1.59
CA VAL A 257 -1.51 -12.27 -1.94
C VAL A 257 -1.16 -11.57 -0.63
N ARG A 258 0.13 -11.41 -0.39
CA ARG A 258 0.67 -10.82 0.84
C ARG A 258 1.61 -9.69 0.51
N ASP A 259 1.78 -8.81 1.48
CA ASP A 259 2.61 -7.61 1.40
C ASP A 259 2.28 -6.74 0.16
N GLY A 260 3.00 -5.69 -0.03
CA GLY A 260 2.74 -4.73 -1.09
C GLY A 260 1.40 -4.01 -0.91
N LYS A 261 1.14 -3.09 -1.82
CA LYS A 261 -0.09 -2.28 -1.77
C LYS A 261 -1.34 -3.15 -1.86
N LEU A 262 -1.40 -4.07 -2.83
CA LEU A 262 -2.58 -4.91 -3.03
C LEU A 262 -2.77 -5.90 -1.88
N GLY A 263 -1.69 -6.49 -1.36
CA GLY A 263 -1.76 -7.36 -0.18
C GLY A 263 -2.33 -6.63 1.04
N ALA A 264 -1.83 -5.43 1.34
CA ALA A 264 -2.33 -4.60 2.43
C ALA A 264 -3.80 -4.20 2.24
N LEU A 265 -4.21 -3.80 1.02
CA LEU A 265 -5.60 -3.46 0.74
C LEU A 265 -6.54 -4.65 0.93
N LEU A 266 -6.16 -5.84 0.48
CA LEU A 266 -6.94 -7.07 0.68
C LEU A 266 -7.03 -7.44 2.16
N GLU A 267 -5.95 -7.28 2.93
CA GLU A 267 -5.94 -7.52 4.36
C GLU A 267 -6.85 -6.55 5.14
N LEU A 268 -6.83 -5.26 4.77
CA LEU A 268 -7.72 -4.23 5.30
C LEU A 268 -9.21 -4.56 5.04
N ARG A 269 -9.51 -5.19 3.90
CA ARG A 269 -10.86 -5.52 3.45
C ARG A 269 -11.39 -6.82 4.05
N THR A 270 -10.50 -7.73 4.46
CA THR A 270 -10.87 -9.04 4.97
C THR A 270 -11.74 -8.91 6.23
N ASP A 271 -12.90 -9.54 6.22
CA ASP A 271 -13.85 -9.55 7.34
C ASP A 271 -13.59 -10.68 8.35
N GLY A 272 -12.50 -11.41 8.19
CA GLY A 272 -12.12 -12.54 9.04
C GLY A 272 -12.92 -13.82 8.79
N SER A 273 -13.84 -13.83 7.85
CA SER A 273 -14.81 -14.94 7.71
C SER A 273 -14.41 -16.01 6.70
N VAL A 274 -13.43 -15.79 5.82
CA VAL A 274 -13.08 -16.79 4.79
C VAL A 274 -11.58 -16.92 4.60
N GLN A 275 -10.98 -17.87 5.31
CA GLN A 275 -9.66 -18.38 4.95
C GLN A 275 -9.72 -19.91 4.89
N ASP A 276 -9.60 -20.46 3.68
CA ASP A 276 -9.36 -21.89 3.47
C ASP A 276 -8.02 -22.08 2.74
N PRO A 277 -6.99 -22.63 3.37
CA PRO A 277 -6.91 -23.05 4.78
C PRO A 277 -6.81 -21.84 5.76
N PRO A 278 -7.31 -22.02 7.01
CA PRO A 278 -7.23 -20.97 8.01
C PRO A 278 -5.76 -20.57 8.25
N GLN A 279 -5.43 -19.34 7.92
CA GLN A 279 -4.13 -18.77 8.22
C GLN A 279 -4.14 -18.26 9.66
N PRO A 280 -3.02 -18.32 10.40
CA PRO A 280 -2.95 -17.65 11.69
C PRO A 280 -3.33 -16.18 11.51
N ALA A 281 -4.15 -15.66 12.43
CA ALA A 281 -4.57 -14.27 12.41
C ALA A 281 -3.35 -13.39 12.19
N SER A 282 -3.39 -12.54 11.17
CA SER A 282 -2.31 -11.61 10.89
C SER A 282 -2.17 -10.69 12.11
N ASN A 283 -0.99 -10.68 12.73
CA ASN A 283 -0.66 -9.75 13.81
C ASN A 283 -0.31 -8.36 13.28
N LEU A 284 -0.51 -8.11 11.98
CA LEU A 284 -0.24 -6.82 11.38
C LEU A 284 -1.26 -5.79 11.89
N PRO A 285 -0.82 -4.56 12.17
CA PRO A 285 -1.70 -3.50 12.68
C PRO A 285 -2.89 -3.19 11.78
N GLY A 286 -2.81 -3.57 10.50
CA GLY A 286 -3.82 -3.31 9.46
C GLY A 286 -4.96 -4.30 9.37
N ALA A 287 -4.79 -5.51 9.92
CA ALA A 287 -5.79 -6.56 9.75
C ALA A 287 -7.15 -6.17 10.33
N GLU A 288 -8.19 -6.30 9.49
CA GLU A 288 -9.58 -6.10 9.90
C GLU A 288 -9.91 -4.70 10.47
N ILE A 289 -9.12 -3.68 10.09
CA ILE A 289 -9.28 -2.31 10.59
C ILE A 289 -10.74 -1.84 10.52
N LEU A 290 -11.37 -1.94 9.37
CA LEU A 290 -12.71 -1.39 9.16
C LEU A 290 -13.76 -2.17 9.93
N ARG A 291 -13.63 -3.50 10.02
CA ARG A 291 -14.48 -4.35 10.83
C ARG A 291 -14.38 -4.00 12.32
N LYS A 292 -13.13 -3.85 12.83
CA LYS A 292 -12.87 -3.45 14.22
C LYS A 292 -13.46 -2.08 14.54
N LEU A 293 -13.25 -1.10 13.67
CA LEU A 293 -13.80 0.25 13.86
C LEU A 293 -15.34 0.24 13.85
N ARG A 294 -15.95 -0.51 12.93
CA ARG A 294 -17.42 -0.69 12.86
C ARG A 294 -17.95 -1.35 14.13
N SER A 295 -17.34 -2.45 14.58
CA SER A 295 -17.73 -3.16 15.79
C SER A 295 -17.64 -2.29 17.04
N GLN A 296 -16.57 -1.48 17.16
CA GLN A 296 -16.38 -0.58 18.30
C GLN A 296 -17.34 0.60 18.28
N THR A 297 -17.61 1.19 17.10
CA THR A 297 -18.62 2.24 16.94
C THR A 297 -20.01 1.70 17.23
N GLN A 298 -20.33 0.49 16.79
CA GLN A 298 -21.55 -0.20 17.08
C GLN A 298 -21.74 -0.43 18.59
N ALA A 299 -20.69 -0.87 19.28
CA ALA A 299 -20.73 -1.11 20.74
C ALA A 299 -21.01 0.18 21.53
N ILE A 300 -20.50 1.33 21.07
CA ILE A 300 -20.84 2.64 21.67
C ILE A 300 -22.33 2.94 21.48
N ALA A 301 -22.89 2.79 20.29
CA ALA A 301 -24.31 3.02 20.05
C ALA A 301 -25.21 2.07 20.84
N GLU A 302 -24.86 0.78 20.90
CA GLU A 302 -25.57 -0.23 21.68
C GLU A 302 -25.59 0.07 23.18
N ALA A 303 -24.55 0.72 23.70
CA ALA A 303 -24.52 1.13 25.10
C ALA A 303 -25.61 2.16 25.43
N PHE A 304 -26.03 3.00 24.49
CA PHE A 304 -27.14 3.96 24.64
C PHE A 304 -28.52 3.33 24.38
N LEU A 305 -28.58 2.36 23.46
CA LEU A 305 -29.81 1.73 23.02
C LEU A 305 -30.25 0.56 23.93
N GLY A 306 -29.27 -0.11 24.52
CA GLY A 306 -29.44 -1.38 25.23
C GLY A 306 -29.88 -1.24 26.70
N SER A 307 -30.50 -2.30 27.20
CA SER A 307 -30.78 -2.45 28.62
C SER A 307 -29.53 -2.74 29.45
N THR A 308 -29.62 -2.56 30.74
CA THR A 308 -28.57 -2.84 31.70
C THR A 308 -28.09 -4.29 31.63
N LYS A 309 -26.81 -4.49 31.45
CA LYS A 309 -26.21 -5.83 31.43
C LYS A 309 -25.99 -6.32 32.88
N PRO A 310 -26.05 -7.65 33.12
CA PRO A 310 -25.80 -8.21 34.47
C PRO A 310 -24.42 -7.78 35.01
N GLY A 311 -24.41 -7.19 36.21
CA GLY A 311 -23.18 -6.73 36.87
C GLY A 311 -22.67 -5.36 36.44
N GLU A 312 -23.36 -4.67 35.50
CA GLU A 312 -23.07 -3.31 35.09
C GLU A 312 -24.00 -2.30 35.79
N PRO A 313 -23.60 -1.02 35.89
CA PRO A 313 -24.48 0.04 36.37
C PRO A 313 -25.67 0.23 35.41
N THR A 314 -26.76 0.81 35.92
CA THR A 314 -27.98 1.11 35.14
C THR A 314 -27.62 1.75 33.80
N SER A 315 -28.18 1.22 32.71
CA SER A 315 -28.00 1.79 31.38
C SER A 315 -28.73 3.12 31.24
N PHE A 316 -28.32 3.92 30.24
CA PHE A 316 -29.02 5.14 29.86
C PHE A 316 -30.50 4.85 29.54
N ALA A 317 -30.74 3.81 28.72
CA ALA A 317 -32.08 3.44 28.32
C ALA A 317 -32.99 3.06 29.51
N ASP A 318 -32.48 2.26 30.45
CA ASP A 318 -33.25 1.84 31.61
C ASP A 318 -33.44 3.00 32.60
N ALA A 319 -32.47 3.85 32.82
CA ALA A 319 -32.59 5.04 33.66
C ALA A 319 -33.68 6.00 33.10
N TYR A 320 -33.68 6.21 31.79
CA TYR A 320 -34.71 7.04 31.15
C TYR A 320 -36.09 6.40 31.20
N ASN A 321 -36.21 5.12 30.85
CA ASN A 321 -37.48 4.40 30.79
C ASN A 321 -38.14 4.24 32.16
N SER A 322 -37.36 4.06 33.24
CA SER A 322 -37.90 3.92 34.60
C SER A 322 -38.68 5.15 35.08
N ALA A 323 -38.27 6.34 34.63
CA ALA A 323 -38.96 7.58 34.92
C ALA A 323 -40.08 7.96 33.92
N ASN A 324 -40.13 7.25 32.79
CA ASN A 324 -41.16 7.42 31.73
C ASN A 324 -41.86 6.08 31.46
N PRO A 325 -42.56 5.51 32.46
CA PRO A 325 -43.25 4.23 32.30
C PRO A 325 -44.31 4.37 31.22
N VAL A 326 -44.42 3.34 30.37
CA VAL A 326 -45.42 3.24 29.29
C VAL A 326 -46.66 2.55 29.82
N GLY A 327 -47.85 3.01 29.41
CA GLY A 327 -49.10 2.31 29.67
C GLY A 327 -49.14 0.94 28.96
N GLU A 328 -49.97 0.00 29.46
CA GLU A 328 -50.17 -1.27 28.79
C GLU A 328 -50.72 -1.04 27.38
N GLY A 329 -49.97 -1.53 26.36
CA GLY A 329 -50.32 -1.42 24.95
C GLY A 329 -49.71 -0.25 24.17
N GLU A 330 -48.99 0.65 24.81
CA GLU A 330 -48.27 1.74 24.13
C GLU A 330 -46.82 1.35 23.75
N LEU A 331 -46.32 1.90 22.62
CA LEU A 331 -44.92 1.75 22.25
C LEU A 331 -44.02 2.42 23.33
N PRO A 332 -42.91 1.78 23.74
CA PRO A 332 -42.06 2.34 24.76
C PRO A 332 -41.52 3.72 24.34
N ASN A 333 -41.75 4.71 25.21
CA ASN A 333 -41.25 6.08 25.06
C ASN A 333 -39.72 6.07 25.30
N ARG A 334 -38.98 5.43 24.39
CA ARG A 334 -37.51 5.40 24.45
C ARG A 334 -36.95 6.75 23.98
N PHE A 335 -35.87 7.18 24.59
CA PHE A 335 -35.18 8.39 24.14
C PHE A 335 -34.49 8.19 22.80
N PHE A 336 -33.66 7.17 22.69
CA PHE A 336 -33.07 6.72 21.44
C PHE A 336 -33.79 5.48 20.90
N ILE A 337 -33.97 5.45 19.60
CA ILE A 337 -34.50 4.30 18.84
C ILE A 337 -33.44 3.88 17.78
N GLY A 338 -33.59 2.67 17.25
CA GLY A 338 -32.63 2.08 16.30
C GLY A 338 -32.07 0.78 16.82
N THR A 339 -31.18 0.19 16.06
CA THR A 339 -30.50 -1.10 16.36
C THR A 339 -28.98 -0.97 16.47
N GLY A 340 -28.41 0.19 16.18
CA GLY A 340 -26.98 0.42 16.23
C GLY A 340 -26.55 1.75 15.65
N ALA A 341 -25.25 1.92 15.46
CA ALA A 341 -24.63 3.18 15.04
C ALA A 341 -25.15 3.72 13.69
N GLY A 342 -25.56 2.83 12.77
CA GLY A 342 -26.02 3.25 11.45
C GLY A 342 -27.43 3.82 11.42
N ASN A 343 -28.26 3.56 12.45
CA ASN A 343 -29.66 3.97 12.48
C ASN A 343 -30.12 4.46 13.85
N ILE A 344 -29.20 4.77 14.75
CA ILE A 344 -29.55 5.42 16.02
C ILE A 344 -30.11 6.81 15.75
N GLU A 345 -31.30 7.10 16.32
CA GLU A 345 -31.92 8.42 16.23
C GLU A 345 -32.72 8.71 17.51
N ILE A 346 -33.06 9.95 17.71
CA ILE A 346 -33.99 10.32 18.78
C ILE A 346 -35.40 9.87 18.39
N ASN A 347 -36.20 9.47 19.39
CA ASN A 347 -37.61 9.19 19.19
C ASN A 347 -38.28 10.40 18.52
N PRO A 348 -38.91 10.23 17.33
CA PRO A 348 -39.58 11.30 16.60
C PRO A 348 -40.63 12.05 17.43
N GLY A 349 -41.30 11.38 18.38
CA GLY A 349 -42.24 12.02 19.26
C GLY A 349 -41.64 13.06 20.23
N LEU A 350 -40.32 12.94 20.54
CA LEU A 350 -39.62 13.97 21.28
C LEU A 350 -39.25 15.19 20.41
N LEU A 351 -39.03 14.95 19.12
CA LEU A 351 -38.73 16.03 18.16
C LEU A 351 -40.00 16.78 17.75
N SER A 352 -41.16 16.09 17.63
CA SER A 352 -42.45 16.71 17.30
C SER A 352 -43.09 17.43 18.50
N GLY A 353 -42.65 17.10 19.72
CA GLY A 353 -43.25 17.59 20.95
C GLY A 353 -44.45 16.78 21.45
N ASP A 354 -44.75 15.63 20.79
CA ASP A 354 -45.81 14.68 21.26
C ASP A 354 -45.40 14.03 22.58
N TYR A 355 -44.09 13.87 22.80
CA TYR A 355 -43.53 13.44 24.07
C TYR A 355 -42.63 14.53 24.66
N THR A 356 -42.56 14.58 25.98
CA THR A 356 -41.67 15.49 26.71
C THR A 356 -40.70 14.73 27.59
N VAL A 357 -39.48 15.24 27.69
CA VAL A 357 -38.47 14.71 28.63
C VAL A 357 -38.96 15.02 30.05
N LYS A 358 -39.16 13.99 30.87
CA LYS A 358 -39.58 14.20 32.27
C LYS A 358 -38.42 14.59 33.16
N ALA A 359 -38.58 15.65 33.91
CA ALA A 359 -37.57 16.14 34.85
C ALA A 359 -37.19 15.06 35.91
N SER A 360 -38.14 14.17 36.27
CA SER A 360 -37.90 13.04 37.18
C SER A 360 -36.88 12.03 36.69
N ALA A 361 -36.61 11.96 35.38
CA ALA A 361 -35.57 11.11 34.81
C ALA A 361 -34.16 11.71 34.98
N ALA A 362 -34.04 13.01 35.15
CA ALA A 362 -32.77 13.74 34.99
C ALA A 362 -31.67 13.25 35.95
N ALA A 363 -31.97 13.12 37.23
CA ALA A 363 -30.97 12.65 38.22
C ALA A 363 -30.53 11.21 37.93
N GLY A 364 -31.47 10.29 37.68
CA GLY A 364 -31.14 8.90 37.37
C GLY A 364 -30.34 8.72 36.08
N VAL A 365 -30.65 9.52 35.06
CA VAL A 365 -29.89 9.49 33.80
C VAL A 365 -28.50 10.12 33.96
N ALA A 366 -28.38 11.24 34.67
CA ALA A 366 -27.07 11.86 34.96
C ALA A 366 -26.15 10.92 35.75
N ASP A 367 -26.71 10.24 36.75
CA ASP A 367 -25.98 9.22 37.52
C ASP A 367 -25.57 8.02 36.63
N ALA A 368 -26.48 7.53 35.80
CA ALA A 368 -26.19 6.44 34.85
C ALA A 368 -25.08 6.82 33.86
N MET A 369 -25.07 8.05 33.34
CA MET A 369 -24.06 8.47 32.38
C MET A 369 -22.66 8.57 33.03
N ASN A 370 -22.56 8.99 34.28
CA ASN A 370 -21.30 9.14 34.99
C ASN A 370 -20.82 7.81 35.62
N ALA A 371 -21.70 6.85 35.84
CA ALA A 371 -21.38 5.60 36.54
C ALA A 371 -20.31 4.81 35.78
N ALA A 372 -19.19 4.52 36.48
CA ALA A 372 -18.17 3.58 36.02
C ALA A 372 -18.60 2.13 36.30
N GLY A 373 -18.09 1.18 35.51
CA GLY A 373 -18.40 -0.24 35.68
C GLY A 373 -18.88 -0.93 34.40
N ARG A 374 -19.06 -0.20 33.30
CA ARG A 374 -19.45 -0.75 32.01
C ARG A 374 -18.29 -1.47 31.32
N THR A 375 -18.65 -2.42 30.47
CA THR A 375 -17.70 -3.18 29.66
C THR A 375 -17.94 -2.89 28.17
N ILE A 376 -16.87 -2.53 27.48
CA ILE A 376 -16.83 -2.62 26.03
C ILE A 376 -16.20 -3.97 25.66
N ASN A 377 -16.88 -4.74 24.83
CA ASN A 377 -16.40 -5.99 24.26
C ASN A 377 -16.71 -5.98 22.77
N ALA A 378 -15.80 -5.43 22.00
CA ALA A 378 -15.90 -5.28 20.57
C ALA A 378 -14.62 -5.82 19.92
N ASP A 379 -14.66 -6.08 18.63
CA ASP A 379 -13.51 -6.64 17.91
C ASP A 379 -12.23 -5.83 18.16
N GLY A 380 -11.21 -6.50 18.67
CA GLY A 380 -9.92 -5.90 18.98
C GLY A 380 -9.89 -4.97 20.20
N LEU A 381 -11.01 -4.83 20.94
CA LEU A 381 -11.08 -4.01 22.16
C LEU A 381 -11.90 -4.68 23.24
N ARG A 382 -11.29 -4.93 24.38
CA ARG A 382 -11.96 -5.35 25.59
C ARG A 382 -11.50 -4.54 26.78
N ALA A 383 -12.40 -3.78 27.37
CA ALA A 383 -12.11 -2.97 28.55
C ALA A 383 -13.32 -2.95 29.50
N THR A 384 -13.08 -2.86 30.78
CA THR A 384 -14.10 -2.91 31.86
C THR A 384 -13.94 -1.71 32.78
N GLY A 385 -14.95 -1.43 33.60
CA GLY A 385 -14.87 -0.33 34.54
C GLY A 385 -15.08 1.05 33.93
N LEU A 386 -15.73 1.14 32.78
CA LEU A 386 -15.85 2.35 31.98
C LEU A 386 -17.16 3.11 32.27
N SER A 387 -17.11 4.45 32.19
CA SER A 387 -18.29 5.30 31.94
C SER A 387 -18.53 5.44 30.43
N TYR A 388 -19.62 6.07 29.98
CA TYR A 388 -19.86 6.34 28.56
C TYR A 388 -18.73 7.18 27.96
N GLY A 389 -18.30 8.25 28.63
CA GLY A 389 -17.19 9.10 28.18
C GLY A 389 -15.86 8.34 28.06
N SER A 390 -15.55 7.47 29.05
CA SER A 390 -14.32 6.67 29.00
C SER A 390 -14.39 5.55 27.95
N MET A 391 -15.57 5.01 27.61
CA MET A 391 -15.71 4.07 26.49
C MET A 391 -15.29 4.73 25.16
N VAL A 392 -15.82 5.90 24.86
CA VAL A 392 -15.48 6.67 23.65
C VAL A 392 -13.99 7.01 23.63
N SER A 393 -13.47 7.54 24.75
CA SER A 393 -12.06 7.91 24.87
C SER A 393 -11.12 6.71 24.72
N THR A 394 -11.49 5.53 25.21
CA THR A 394 -10.71 4.29 25.07
C THR A 394 -10.62 3.84 23.60
N VAL A 395 -11.73 3.89 22.87
CA VAL A 395 -11.74 3.61 21.42
C VAL A 395 -10.80 4.57 20.70
N ILE A 396 -10.96 5.87 20.92
CA ILE A 396 -10.14 6.91 20.28
C ILE A 396 -8.66 6.73 20.60
N ALA A 397 -8.31 6.50 21.86
CA ALA A 397 -6.92 6.31 22.29
C ALA A 397 -6.28 5.06 21.65
N GLN A 398 -7.03 3.96 21.53
CA GLN A 398 -6.55 2.77 20.84
C GLN A 398 -6.26 3.04 19.37
N TRP A 399 -7.16 3.72 18.66
CA TRP A 399 -6.98 4.04 17.25
C TRP A 399 -5.79 4.99 17.02
N SER A 400 -5.64 6.02 17.87
CA SER A 400 -4.49 6.92 17.84
C SER A 400 -3.17 6.18 18.08
N SER A 401 -3.14 5.22 19.01
CA SER A 401 -1.98 4.39 19.26
C SER A 401 -1.65 3.48 18.06
N ASN A 402 -2.66 2.83 17.50
CA ASN A 402 -2.49 1.96 16.33
C ASN A 402 -2.00 2.74 15.09
N GLN A 403 -2.55 3.93 14.87
CA GLN A 403 -2.11 4.82 13.79
C GLN A 403 -0.64 5.24 13.97
N LYS A 404 -0.23 5.56 15.20
CA LYS A 404 1.17 5.90 15.50
C LYS A 404 2.09 4.73 15.16
N VAL A 405 1.76 3.51 15.60
CA VAL A 405 2.55 2.29 15.31
C VAL A 405 2.63 2.05 13.79
N ALA A 406 1.52 2.15 13.07
CA ALA A 406 1.51 1.96 11.62
C ALA A 406 2.36 3.03 10.90
N SER A 407 2.29 4.28 11.34
CA SER A 407 3.09 5.38 10.80
C SER A 407 4.59 5.19 11.06
N GLU A 408 4.97 4.74 12.24
CA GLU A 408 6.36 4.43 12.59
C GLU A 408 6.89 3.27 11.73
N GLN A 409 6.11 2.20 11.55
CA GLN A 409 6.48 1.09 10.67
C GLN A 409 6.66 1.53 9.22
N ALA A 410 5.75 2.36 8.69
CA ALA A 410 5.88 2.91 7.35
C ALA A 410 7.14 3.77 7.19
N THR A 411 7.48 4.57 8.19
CA THR A 411 8.70 5.38 8.19
C THR A 411 9.96 4.50 8.15
N ILE A 412 10.03 3.49 9.02
CA ILE A 412 11.15 2.54 9.06
C ILE A 412 11.33 1.82 7.72
N ALA A 413 10.21 1.35 7.13
CA ALA A 413 10.24 0.66 5.84
C ALA A 413 10.70 1.61 4.71
N THR A 414 10.25 2.86 4.72
CA THR A 414 10.68 3.90 3.75
C THR A 414 12.16 4.20 3.85
N ASP A 415 12.68 4.37 5.06
CA ASP A 415 14.09 4.65 5.30
C ASP A 415 14.98 3.46 4.86
N PHE A 416 14.55 2.25 5.16
CA PHE A 416 15.27 1.04 4.76
C PHE A 416 15.27 0.87 3.23
N LYS A 417 14.14 1.09 2.56
CA LYS A 417 14.04 1.11 1.10
C LYS A 417 14.98 2.14 0.50
N ALA A 418 14.97 3.39 0.99
CA ALA A 418 15.84 4.46 0.48
C ALA A 418 17.34 4.10 0.61
N GLN A 419 17.73 3.49 1.74
CA GLN A 419 19.10 3.01 1.93
C GLN A 419 19.48 1.91 0.91
N LEU A 420 18.58 0.99 0.65
CA LEU A 420 18.81 -0.13 -0.25
C LEU A 420 18.83 0.32 -1.72
N GLU A 421 17.94 1.24 -2.10
CA GLU A 421 17.93 1.91 -3.41
C GLU A 421 19.24 2.64 -3.66
N GLY A 422 19.76 3.36 -2.66
CA GLY A 422 21.06 4.02 -2.75
C GLY A 422 22.20 3.03 -2.98
N ARG A 423 22.21 1.90 -2.26
CA ARG A 423 23.21 0.84 -2.49
C ARG A 423 23.07 0.21 -3.88
N TYR A 424 21.85 -0.08 -4.31
CA TYR A 424 21.57 -0.64 -5.63
C TYR A 424 22.06 0.31 -6.73
N LYS A 425 21.71 1.60 -6.64
CA LYS A 425 22.16 2.62 -7.60
C LYS A 425 23.68 2.77 -7.63
N ASN A 426 24.34 2.74 -6.49
CA ASN A 426 25.80 2.81 -6.42
C ASN A 426 26.49 1.60 -7.06
N ASN A 427 25.90 0.39 -6.94
CA ASN A 427 26.47 -0.83 -7.49
C ASN A 427 26.16 -1.04 -8.97
N THR A 428 25.00 -0.60 -9.45
CA THR A 428 24.49 -0.95 -10.79
C THR A 428 24.27 0.25 -11.70
N GLY A 429 24.15 1.44 -11.12
CA GLY A 429 23.88 2.68 -11.85
C GLY A 429 25.10 3.26 -12.55
N VAL A 430 24.88 4.35 -13.25
CA VAL A 430 25.91 5.08 -13.97
C VAL A 430 26.63 6.05 -13.03
N ASN A 431 27.97 5.93 -12.93
CA ASN A 431 28.81 6.90 -12.24
C ASN A 431 29.41 7.85 -13.30
N MET A 432 29.02 9.11 -13.26
CA MET A 432 29.43 10.13 -14.23
C MET A 432 30.94 10.30 -14.29
N ASP A 433 31.63 10.26 -13.15
CA ASP A 433 33.09 10.45 -13.10
C ASP A 433 33.80 9.28 -13.77
N GLU A 434 33.34 8.05 -13.54
CA GLU A 434 33.89 6.85 -14.20
C GLU A 434 33.62 6.87 -15.71
N GLU A 435 32.46 7.27 -16.15
CA GLU A 435 32.10 7.35 -17.58
C GLU A 435 32.95 8.44 -18.28
N ILE A 436 33.15 9.60 -17.67
CA ILE A 436 33.99 10.66 -18.22
C ILE A 436 35.45 10.19 -18.30
N ALA A 437 35.97 9.50 -17.28
CA ALA A 437 37.32 8.93 -17.31
C ALA A 437 37.45 7.87 -18.43
N MET A 438 36.43 6.99 -18.58
CA MET A 438 36.41 5.99 -19.65
C MET A 438 36.35 6.65 -21.03
N LEU A 439 35.57 7.70 -21.21
CA LEU A 439 35.46 8.47 -22.46
C LEU A 439 36.82 9.00 -22.88
N GLN A 440 37.61 9.55 -21.93
CA GLN A 440 38.97 10.04 -22.21
C GLN A 440 39.95 8.92 -22.62
N VAL A 441 39.82 7.75 -21.99
CA VAL A 441 40.64 6.57 -22.36
C VAL A 441 40.26 6.09 -23.76
N LEU A 442 38.98 5.97 -24.05
CA LEU A 442 38.48 5.53 -25.37
C LEU A 442 38.89 6.51 -26.48
N GLN A 443 38.83 7.82 -26.25
CA GLN A 443 39.29 8.83 -27.21
C GLN A 443 40.80 8.70 -27.53
N ARG A 444 41.64 8.45 -26.52
CA ARG A 444 43.04 8.18 -26.70
C ARG A 444 43.27 6.90 -27.49
N ASN A 445 42.59 5.83 -27.16
CA ASN A 445 42.68 4.54 -27.85
C ASN A 445 42.19 4.64 -29.31
N TYR A 446 41.12 5.40 -29.57
CA TYR A 446 40.64 5.67 -30.93
C TYR A 446 41.71 6.39 -31.77
N SER A 447 42.31 7.43 -31.21
CA SER A 447 43.37 8.20 -31.89
C SER A 447 44.61 7.33 -32.17
N ALA A 448 44.99 6.44 -31.22
CA ALA A 448 46.12 5.50 -31.43
C ALA A 448 45.81 4.47 -32.53
N ALA A 449 44.61 3.87 -32.49
CA ALA A 449 44.16 2.89 -33.50
C ALA A 449 44.05 3.51 -34.92
N ALA A 450 43.57 4.75 -35.02
CA ALA A 450 43.51 5.50 -36.28
C ALA A 450 44.90 5.74 -36.86
N ARG A 451 45.91 6.09 -36.02
CA ARG A 451 47.32 6.25 -36.47
C ARG A 451 47.91 4.92 -36.96
N VAL A 452 47.63 3.81 -36.25
CA VAL A 452 48.07 2.47 -36.70
C VAL A 452 47.50 2.14 -38.06
N MET A 453 46.19 2.38 -38.27
CA MET A 453 45.56 2.13 -39.55
C MET A 453 46.16 2.98 -40.69
N GLN A 454 46.44 4.26 -40.43
CA GLN A 454 47.11 5.14 -41.39
C GLN A 454 48.50 4.65 -41.75
N THR A 455 49.28 4.19 -40.76
CA THR A 455 50.61 3.61 -40.98
C THR A 455 50.54 2.34 -41.83
N VAL A 456 49.55 1.45 -41.56
CA VAL A 456 49.36 0.23 -42.36
C VAL A 456 48.94 0.55 -43.78
N ASN A 457 48.05 1.53 -43.99
CA ASN A 457 47.69 1.98 -45.36
C ASN A 457 48.91 2.55 -46.11
N ASN A 458 49.72 3.40 -45.48
CA ASN A 458 50.94 3.92 -46.08
C ASN A 458 51.95 2.78 -46.43
N MET A 459 52.03 1.73 -45.64
CA MET A 459 52.87 0.55 -45.93
C MET A 459 52.32 -0.24 -47.13
N LEU A 460 50.97 -0.35 -47.25
CA LEU A 460 50.32 -1.02 -48.39
C LEU A 460 50.55 -0.24 -49.67
N ASP A 461 50.39 1.08 -49.64
CA ASP A 461 50.65 1.96 -50.76
C ASP A 461 52.13 1.88 -51.22
N ALA A 462 53.08 1.81 -50.26
CA ALA A 462 54.50 1.64 -50.58
C ALA A 462 54.81 0.28 -51.23
N ILE A 463 54.14 -0.80 -50.80
CA ILE A 463 54.27 -2.13 -51.42
C ILE A 463 53.64 -2.15 -52.82
N GLU A 464 52.50 -1.52 -53.06
CA GLU A 464 51.89 -1.38 -54.39
C GLU A 464 52.82 -0.57 -55.32
N GLY A 465 53.48 0.48 -54.81
CA GLY A 465 54.46 1.29 -55.59
C GLY A 465 55.74 0.53 -55.97
N ILE A 466 56.12 -0.53 -55.25
CA ILE A 466 57.32 -1.37 -55.57
C ILE A 466 56.95 -2.45 -56.63
N VAL A 467 55.70 -2.83 -56.74
CA VAL A 467 55.19 -3.89 -57.67
C VAL A 467 54.85 -3.33 -59.04
N ARG A 468 54.72 -2.03 -59.18
CA ARG A 468 54.65 -1.32 -60.46
C ARG A 468 56.04 -0.94 -60.95
#